data_74742d05eadceec4f8884373223f081f
#
_entry.id   74742d05eadceec4f8884373223f081f
#
_cell.length_a   1.000
_cell.length_b   1.000
_cell.length_c   1.000
_cell.angle_alpha   90.00
_cell.angle_beta   90.00
_cell.angle_gamma   90.00
#
_symmetry.space_group_name_H-M   'P 1'
#
loop_
_entity.id
_entity.type
_entity.pdbx_description
1 polymer ?
#
loop_
_entity_poly.entity_id
_entity_poly.type
_entity_poly.pdbx_seq_one_letter_code
_entity_poly.pdbx_strand_id
1 'polypeptide(L)'
;MPVNQICIAFSTKAARQEFPMSDFLQTGPAISNTFTSDKLLQSLLQRFIPAQHWQQVQTDLERPGARAAGDLLRFADDAEQNPPWHRPFSPWGERLDEIVTAPGWQSLNDASAEEGFVASGYERRYGEFSRLYQFAGIYLFHPSSAFYTCPLAMTDGAARLIECHGDEDLKTRVLPRLISRDPASF
;
A
#
# COMPACT_ATOMS: atom_id res chain seq x y z
N MET A 1 38.00 -52.62 -47.44
CA MET A 1 38.72 -51.41 -46.95
C MET A 1 37.89 -50.75 -45.92
N PRO A 2 38.27 -50.72 -44.61
CA PRO A 2 37.50 -50.10 -43.58
C PRO A 2 37.79 -48.59 -43.53
N VAL A 3 36.74 -47.82 -43.44
CA VAL A 3 36.76 -46.38 -43.28
C VAL A 3 37.02 -46.00 -41.80
N ASN A 4 38.22 -45.42 -41.57
CA ASN A 4 38.59 -44.91 -40.24
C ASN A 4 37.68 -43.71 -39.84
N GLN A 5 36.86 -43.92 -38.83
CA GLN A 5 36.19 -42.83 -38.13
C GLN A 5 37.15 -42.19 -37.11
N ILE A 6 37.57 -40.95 -37.41
CA ILE A 6 38.33 -40.14 -36.48
C ILE A 6 37.28 -39.46 -35.55
N CYS A 7 37.15 -39.96 -34.32
CA CYS A 7 36.44 -39.28 -33.25
C CYS A 7 37.34 -38.16 -32.70
N ILE A 8 37.03 -36.91 -33.05
CA ILE A 8 37.62 -35.73 -32.38
C ILE A 8 36.85 -35.48 -31.11
N ALA A 9 37.42 -35.83 -29.97
CA ALA A 9 36.89 -35.49 -28.64
C ALA A 9 37.18 -34.02 -28.37
N PHE A 10 36.14 -33.16 -28.48
CA PHE A 10 36.20 -31.80 -27.98
C PHE A 10 36.06 -31.83 -26.44
N SER A 11 37.21 -31.83 -25.77
CA SER A 11 37.27 -31.56 -24.32
C SER A 11 37.22 -30.03 -24.11
N THR A 12 36.02 -29.46 -24.00
CA THR A 12 35.85 -28.09 -23.51
C THR A 12 35.39 -28.15 -22.05
N LYS A 13 36.30 -28.44 -21.13
CA LYS A 13 36.17 -27.94 -19.76
C LYS A 13 36.58 -26.47 -19.77
N ALA A 14 35.68 -25.59 -20.25
CA ALA A 14 35.73 -24.20 -19.90
C ALA A 14 35.38 -24.15 -18.40
N ALA A 15 36.38 -23.89 -17.55
CA ALA A 15 36.16 -23.56 -16.16
C ALA A 15 35.24 -22.35 -16.16
N ARG A 16 33.97 -22.52 -15.75
CA ARG A 16 33.12 -21.41 -15.39
C ARG A 16 33.80 -20.71 -14.23
N GLN A 17 34.38 -19.58 -14.49
CA GLN A 17 34.84 -18.66 -13.47
C GLN A 17 33.61 -18.23 -12.72
N GLU A 18 33.29 -18.83 -11.59
CA GLU A 18 32.26 -18.40 -10.68
C GLU A 18 32.74 -17.07 -10.08
N PHE A 19 32.31 -15.96 -10.65
CA PHE A 19 32.43 -14.68 -9.97
C PHE A 19 31.57 -14.78 -8.74
N PRO A 20 32.08 -14.50 -7.53
CA PRO A 20 31.24 -14.40 -6.35
C PRO A 20 30.23 -13.26 -6.57
N MET A 21 28.96 -13.64 -6.80
CA MET A 21 27.88 -12.66 -7.06
C MET A 21 27.68 -11.69 -5.89
N SER A 22 28.25 -12.00 -4.71
CA SER A 22 28.21 -11.15 -3.52
C SER A 22 28.79 -9.74 -3.74
N ASP A 23 29.75 -9.59 -4.68
CA ASP A 23 30.42 -8.30 -4.92
C ASP A 23 29.57 -7.33 -5.74
N PHE A 24 28.49 -7.80 -6.38
CA PHE A 24 27.58 -7.00 -7.19
C PHE A 24 26.21 -6.75 -6.53
N LEU A 25 25.93 -7.40 -5.40
CA LEU A 25 24.65 -7.26 -4.70
C LEU A 25 24.75 -6.11 -3.69
N GLN A 26 24.04 -5.03 -3.96
CA GLN A 26 23.82 -4.00 -2.98
C GLN A 26 22.79 -4.49 -1.95
N THR A 27 23.11 -4.41 -0.67
CA THR A 27 22.13 -4.67 0.39
C THR A 27 21.09 -3.55 0.37
N GLY A 28 19.83 -3.92 0.25
CA GLY A 28 18.73 -2.95 0.32
C GLY A 28 18.68 -2.24 1.68
N PRO A 29 18.18 -1.01 1.74
CA PRO A 29 18.04 -0.29 3.01
C PRO A 29 17.06 -1.02 3.93
N ALA A 30 17.42 -1.16 5.20
CA ALA A 30 16.50 -1.62 6.23
C ALA A 30 15.55 -0.48 6.62
N ILE A 31 14.27 -0.64 6.31
CA ILE A 31 13.24 0.33 6.69
C ILE A 31 12.77 0.00 8.11
N SER A 32 12.91 0.96 9.01
CA SER A 32 12.33 0.90 10.37
C SER A 32 10.95 1.55 10.38
N ASN A 33 10.29 1.57 11.55
CA ASN A 33 9.01 2.26 11.71
C ASN A 33 9.10 3.69 11.16
N THR A 34 8.35 3.98 10.10
CA THR A 34 8.45 5.23 9.34
C THR A 34 8.00 6.45 10.16
N PHE A 35 7.12 6.27 11.16
CA PHE A 35 6.73 7.35 12.05
C PHE A 35 7.83 7.67 13.09
N THR A 36 8.35 6.64 13.76
CA THR A 36 9.34 6.88 14.85
C THR A 36 10.69 7.36 14.33
N SER A 37 11.02 7.05 13.08
CA SER A 37 12.25 7.53 12.42
C SER A 37 12.10 8.93 11.80
N ASP A 38 10.89 9.40 11.48
CA ASP A 38 10.64 10.70 10.87
C ASP A 38 10.53 11.81 11.93
N LYS A 39 11.66 12.39 12.28
CA LYS A 39 11.73 13.50 13.27
C LYS A 39 11.10 14.79 12.76
N LEU A 40 11.09 15.00 11.44
CA LEU A 40 10.46 16.17 10.84
C LEU A 40 8.94 16.10 10.97
N LEU A 41 8.33 14.97 10.60
CA LEU A 41 6.89 14.75 10.77
C LEU A 41 6.47 14.92 12.24
N GLN A 42 7.19 14.28 13.17
CA GLN A 42 6.90 14.41 14.60
C GLN A 42 6.94 15.87 15.07
N SER A 43 8.00 16.61 14.70
CA SER A 43 8.13 18.03 15.05
C SER A 43 7.02 18.89 14.46
N LEU A 44 6.63 18.62 13.21
CA LEU A 44 5.51 19.30 12.55
C LEU A 44 4.21 19.06 13.31
N LEU A 45 3.89 17.81 13.61
CA LEU A 45 2.67 17.45 14.31
C LEU A 45 2.63 18.05 15.73
N GLN A 46 3.73 18.02 16.46
CA GLN A 46 3.82 18.64 17.80
C GLN A 46 3.58 20.14 17.78
N ARG A 47 3.93 20.81 16.69
CA ARG A 47 3.71 22.26 16.55
C ARG A 47 2.22 22.63 16.44
N PHE A 48 1.41 21.75 15.83
CA PHE A 48 0.01 22.05 15.53
C PHE A 48 -0.98 21.31 16.43
N ILE A 49 -0.64 20.09 16.86
CA ILE A 49 -1.54 19.29 17.70
C ILE A 49 -1.35 19.68 19.18
N PRO A 50 -2.44 20.02 19.89
CA PRO A 50 -2.37 20.35 21.30
C PRO A 50 -1.74 19.24 22.14
N ALA A 51 -0.95 19.62 23.16
CA ALA A 51 -0.22 18.69 24.02
C ALA A 51 -1.12 17.60 24.63
N GLN A 52 -2.38 17.92 24.93
CA GLN A 52 -3.37 16.98 25.46
C GLN A 52 -3.68 15.81 24.52
N HIS A 53 -3.52 15.99 23.20
CA HIS A 53 -3.76 14.96 22.19
C HIS A 53 -2.50 14.26 21.72
N TRP A 54 -1.34 14.89 21.97
CA TRP A 54 -0.08 14.45 21.37
C TRP A 54 0.29 13.00 21.68
N GLN A 55 0.21 12.59 22.96
CA GLN A 55 0.56 11.24 23.35
C GLN A 55 -0.30 10.17 22.63
N GLN A 56 -1.59 10.44 22.47
CA GLN A 56 -2.49 9.52 21.79
C GLN A 56 -2.23 9.50 20.28
N VAL A 57 -2.03 10.67 19.67
CA VAL A 57 -1.68 10.78 18.25
C VAL A 57 -0.39 10.03 17.94
N GLN A 58 0.61 10.18 18.80
CA GLN A 58 1.89 9.47 18.67
C GLN A 58 1.68 7.95 18.70
N THR A 59 0.97 7.45 19.71
CA THR A 59 0.66 6.02 19.83
C THR A 59 -0.14 5.50 18.63
N ASP A 60 -1.13 6.26 18.16
CA ASP A 60 -1.97 5.86 17.03
C ASP A 60 -1.20 5.85 15.69
N LEU A 61 -0.21 6.73 15.50
CA LEU A 61 0.61 6.78 14.28
C LEU A 61 1.79 5.78 14.29
N GLU A 62 2.20 5.26 15.43
CA GLU A 62 3.23 4.23 15.52
C GLU A 62 2.81 2.94 14.80
N ARG A 63 1.51 2.58 14.86
CA ARG A 63 0.98 1.38 14.19
C ARG A 63 1.08 1.47 12.67
N PRO A 64 0.50 2.46 11.98
CA PRO A 64 0.66 2.58 10.53
C PRO A 64 2.11 2.79 10.11
N GLY A 65 2.93 3.46 10.92
CA GLY A 65 4.37 3.60 10.67
C GLY A 65 5.12 2.26 10.71
N ALA A 66 4.76 1.37 11.62
CA ALA A 66 5.33 0.02 11.68
C ALA A 66 4.83 -0.84 10.51
N ARG A 67 3.54 -0.76 10.17
CA ARG A 67 2.96 -1.47 9.03
C ARG A 67 3.58 -1.04 7.70
N ALA A 68 3.86 0.26 7.52
CA ALA A 68 4.50 0.80 6.32
C ALA A 68 5.90 0.19 6.06
N ALA A 69 6.63 -0.18 7.12
CA ALA A 69 7.89 -0.90 7.01
C ALA A 69 7.73 -2.44 7.00
N GLY A 70 6.53 -2.95 7.15
CA GLY A 70 6.23 -4.37 7.34
C GLY A 70 5.31 -4.95 6.28
N ASP A 71 4.07 -5.21 6.67
CA ASP A 71 3.07 -5.89 5.83
C ASP A 71 2.64 -5.03 4.64
N LEU A 72 2.43 -3.73 4.82
CA LEU A 72 2.04 -2.84 3.73
C LEU A 72 3.10 -2.78 2.62
N LEU A 73 4.38 -2.78 2.99
CA LEU A 73 5.47 -2.83 2.00
C LEU A 73 5.40 -4.09 1.14
N ARG A 74 5.12 -5.26 1.76
CA ARG A 74 4.98 -6.53 1.02
C ARG A 74 3.75 -6.54 0.13
N PHE A 75 2.63 -5.98 0.59
CA PHE A 75 1.41 -5.86 -0.22
C PHE A 75 1.62 -4.94 -1.42
N ALA A 76 2.33 -3.82 -1.21
CA ALA A 76 2.68 -2.90 -2.29
C ALA A 76 3.61 -3.57 -3.31
N ASP A 77 4.63 -4.30 -2.86
CA ASP A 77 5.55 -5.03 -3.74
C ASP A 77 4.81 -6.07 -4.60
N ASP A 78 3.90 -6.87 -3.99
CA ASP A 78 3.06 -7.80 -4.75
C ASP A 78 2.18 -7.08 -5.79
N ALA A 79 1.55 -5.97 -5.40
CA ALA A 79 0.69 -5.19 -6.30
C ALA A 79 1.47 -4.55 -7.47
N GLU A 80 2.69 -4.07 -7.22
CA GLU A 80 3.56 -3.47 -8.25
C GLU A 80 4.14 -4.50 -9.20
N GLN A 81 4.49 -5.69 -8.71
CA GLN A 81 5.01 -6.78 -9.54
C GLN A 81 3.92 -7.45 -10.38
N ASN A 82 2.65 -7.37 -9.95
CA ASN A 82 1.50 -7.98 -10.61
C ASN A 82 0.46 -6.93 -10.99
N PRO A 83 0.71 -6.10 -12.02
CA PRO A 83 -0.19 -5.02 -12.39
C PRO A 83 -1.58 -5.55 -12.80
N PRO A 84 -2.63 -4.75 -12.63
CA PRO A 84 -3.99 -5.12 -13.05
C PRO A 84 -4.05 -5.49 -14.52
N TRP A 85 -4.81 -6.53 -14.83
CA TRP A 85 -5.05 -6.92 -16.22
C TRP A 85 -6.52 -7.19 -16.49
N HIS A 86 -6.94 -6.98 -17.73
CA HIS A 86 -8.31 -7.20 -18.17
C HIS A 86 -8.49 -8.65 -18.62
N ARG A 87 -9.44 -9.36 -18.01
CA ARG A 87 -9.89 -10.69 -18.40
C ARG A 87 -11.23 -10.59 -19.14
N PRO A 88 -11.21 -10.51 -20.49
CA PRO A 88 -12.43 -10.27 -21.25
C PRO A 88 -13.36 -11.50 -21.34
N PHE A 89 -12.78 -12.71 -21.37
CA PHE A 89 -13.51 -13.95 -21.57
C PHE A 89 -13.08 -15.06 -20.63
N SER A 90 -14.03 -15.96 -20.31
CA SER A 90 -13.72 -17.25 -19.70
C SER A 90 -13.03 -18.19 -20.69
N PRO A 91 -12.43 -19.31 -20.24
CA PRO A 91 -11.89 -20.35 -21.15
C PRO A 91 -12.96 -20.97 -22.10
N TRP A 92 -14.21 -20.77 -21.81
CA TRP A 92 -15.35 -21.31 -22.59
C TRP A 92 -15.99 -20.25 -23.50
N GLY A 93 -15.42 -19.04 -23.59
CA GLY A 93 -15.93 -17.96 -24.47
C GLY A 93 -17.03 -17.09 -23.86
N GLU A 94 -17.37 -17.27 -22.58
CA GLU A 94 -18.29 -16.38 -21.87
C GLU A 94 -17.63 -15.03 -21.61
N ARG A 95 -18.37 -13.94 -21.87
CA ARG A 95 -17.86 -12.59 -21.65
C ARG A 95 -17.87 -12.24 -20.16
N LEU A 96 -16.70 -11.92 -19.60
CA LEU A 96 -16.51 -11.62 -18.19
C LEU A 96 -16.25 -10.13 -17.95
N ASP A 97 -15.40 -9.52 -18.76
CA ASP A 97 -14.94 -8.11 -18.62
C ASP A 97 -14.44 -7.78 -17.21
N GLU A 98 -13.68 -8.68 -16.59
CA GLU A 98 -13.16 -8.51 -15.24
C GLU A 98 -11.81 -7.79 -15.25
N ILE A 99 -11.60 -6.90 -14.29
CA ILE A 99 -10.28 -6.37 -13.94
C ILE A 99 -9.72 -7.22 -12.80
N VAL A 100 -8.68 -7.97 -13.10
CA VAL A 100 -8.00 -8.83 -12.11
C VAL A 100 -6.86 -8.04 -11.49
N THR A 101 -6.88 -7.92 -10.17
CA THR A 101 -5.83 -7.27 -9.37
C THR A 101 -5.06 -8.30 -8.55
N ALA A 102 -3.83 -7.95 -8.15
CA ALA A 102 -3.05 -8.76 -7.23
C ALA A 102 -3.71 -8.87 -5.84
N PRO A 103 -3.49 -9.97 -5.10
CA PRO A 103 -3.92 -10.06 -3.69
C PRO A 103 -3.41 -8.92 -2.82
N GLY A 104 -2.18 -8.44 -3.08
CA GLY A 104 -1.61 -7.27 -2.39
C GLY A 104 -2.45 -6.01 -2.54
N TRP A 105 -3.04 -5.77 -3.72
CA TRP A 105 -3.96 -4.64 -3.93
C TRP A 105 -5.20 -4.72 -3.04
N GLN A 106 -5.81 -5.91 -2.91
CA GLN A 106 -6.93 -6.11 -1.99
C GLN A 106 -6.51 -5.95 -0.54
N SER A 107 -5.33 -6.46 -0.16
CA SER A 107 -4.79 -6.29 1.18
C SER A 107 -4.50 -4.83 1.53
N LEU A 108 -4.11 -3.98 0.56
CA LEU A 108 -3.96 -2.54 0.75
C LEU A 108 -5.32 -1.86 0.97
N ASN A 109 -6.37 -2.30 0.27
CA ASN A 109 -7.75 -1.86 0.52
C ASN A 109 -8.15 -2.13 1.97
N ASP A 110 -8.03 -3.39 2.39
CA ASP A 110 -8.44 -3.85 3.70
C ASP A 110 -7.68 -3.11 4.81
N ALA A 111 -6.36 -3.00 4.67
CA ALA A 111 -5.52 -2.24 5.59
C ALA A 111 -5.92 -0.76 5.66
N SER A 112 -6.33 -0.16 4.54
CA SER A 112 -6.75 1.24 4.49
C SER A 112 -8.03 1.50 5.29
N ALA A 113 -8.98 0.56 5.23
CA ALA A 113 -10.19 0.59 6.03
C ALA A 113 -9.86 0.38 7.53
N GLU A 114 -9.11 -0.68 7.87
CA GLU A 114 -8.71 -1.00 9.25
C GLU A 114 -7.98 0.16 9.93
N GLU A 115 -7.03 0.79 9.25
CA GLU A 115 -6.31 1.96 9.75
C GLU A 115 -7.18 3.22 9.77
N GLY A 116 -8.29 3.23 9.02
CA GLY A 116 -9.22 4.33 8.93
C GLY A 116 -8.61 5.55 8.27
N PHE A 117 -7.84 5.36 7.18
CA PHE A 117 -7.19 6.46 6.47
C PHE A 117 -8.18 7.47 5.89
N VAL A 118 -9.42 7.07 5.62
CA VAL A 118 -10.52 8.00 5.31
C VAL A 118 -11.32 8.33 6.56
N ALA A 119 -11.75 7.33 7.33
CA ALA A 119 -12.63 7.45 8.49
C ALA A 119 -12.17 8.51 9.50
N SER A 120 -10.87 8.54 9.82
CA SER A 120 -10.30 9.39 10.87
C SER A 120 -10.57 10.89 10.69
N GLY A 121 -10.71 11.35 9.44
CA GLY A 121 -11.06 12.73 9.13
C GLY A 121 -12.51 13.09 9.47
N TYR A 122 -13.40 12.09 9.50
CA TYR A 122 -14.85 12.26 9.75
C TYR A 122 -15.26 11.88 11.17
N GLU A 123 -14.55 10.97 11.82
CA GLU A 123 -14.74 10.64 13.25
C GLU A 123 -14.45 11.83 14.17
N ARG A 124 -13.64 12.78 13.70
CA ARG A 124 -13.30 14.03 14.40
C ARG A 124 -12.80 13.82 15.83
N ARG A 125 -12.10 12.70 16.07
CA ARG A 125 -11.57 12.34 17.39
C ARG A 125 -10.65 13.41 17.99
N TYR A 126 -9.95 14.16 17.13
CA TYR A 126 -9.05 15.25 17.50
C TYR A 126 -9.60 16.63 17.11
N GLY A 127 -10.94 16.78 17.01
CA GLY A 127 -11.59 18.03 16.64
C GLY A 127 -11.09 18.58 15.30
N GLU A 128 -10.70 19.82 15.28
CA GLU A 128 -10.16 20.51 14.08
C GLU A 128 -8.84 19.90 13.57
N PHE A 129 -8.09 19.19 14.42
CA PHE A 129 -6.83 18.55 14.07
C PHE A 129 -7.00 17.17 13.44
N SER A 130 -8.22 16.65 13.34
CA SER A 130 -8.48 15.30 12.79
C SER A 130 -8.04 15.17 11.34
N ARG A 131 -8.12 16.22 10.54
CA ARG A 131 -7.62 16.21 9.16
C ARG A 131 -6.08 16.15 9.10
N LEU A 132 -5.40 16.86 10.00
CA LEU A 132 -3.94 16.78 10.11
C LEU A 132 -3.50 15.36 10.51
N TYR A 133 -4.18 14.75 11.47
CA TYR A 133 -3.96 13.37 11.87
C TYR A 133 -4.19 12.38 10.72
N GLN A 134 -5.30 12.52 9.99
CA GLN A 134 -5.61 11.71 8.81
C GLN A 134 -4.49 11.78 7.76
N PHE A 135 -4.07 12.99 7.40
CA PHE A 135 -3.01 13.17 6.40
C PHE A 135 -1.65 12.69 6.88
N ALA A 136 -1.37 12.73 8.18
CA ALA A 136 -0.17 12.10 8.73
C ALA A 136 -0.19 10.57 8.54
N GLY A 137 -1.33 9.92 8.77
CA GLY A 137 -1.49 8.48 8.49
C GLY A 137 -1.32 8.15 7.00
N ILE A 138 -1.95 8.92 6.11
CA ILE A 138 -1.80 8.75 4.65
C ILE A 138 -0.35 9.00 4.20
N TYR A 139 0.33 9.98 4.76
CA TYR A 139 1.74 10.25 4.49
C TYR A 139 2.63 9.06 4.83
N LEU A 140 2.40 8.42 6.00
CA LEU A 140 3.15 7.22 6.39
C LEU A 140 2.85 6.02 5.50
N PHE A 141 1.62 5.90 5.02
CA PHE A 141 1.17 4.82 4.14
C PHE A 141 1.67 4.98 2.70
N HIS A 142 1.74 6.20 2.19
CA HIS A 142 1.95 6.47 0.76
C HIS A 142 3.16 5.75 0.14
N PRO A 143 4.37 5.72 0.77
CA PRO A 143 5.53 5.04 0.19
C PRO A 143 5.35 3.51 0.03
N SER A 144 4.44 2.91 0.78
CA SER A 144 4.14 1.47 0.79
C SER A 144 2.70 1.19 0.38
N SER A 145 2.20 1.91 -0.64
CA SER A 145 0.79 1.86 -1.03
C SER A 145 0.55 1.36 -2.46
N ALA A 146 1.59 1.08 -3.26
CA ALA A 146 1.44 0.77 -4.68
C ALA A 146 0.42 1.70 -5.37
N PHE A 147 0.48 3.00 -5.07
CA PHE A 147 -0.46 4.01 -5.56
C PHE A 147 -1.90 3.93 -4.99
N TYR A 148 -2.18 3.06 -4.00
CA TYR A 148 -3.53 2.92 -3.42
C TYR A 148 -4.04 4.21 -2.75
N THR A 149 -3.18 5.15 -2.39
CA THR A 149 -3.57 6.48 -1.90
C THR A 149 -4.39 7.30 -2.90
N CYS A 150 -4.32 6.99 -4.20
CA CYS A 150 -5.15 7.63 -5.22
C CYS A 150 -6.64 7.29 -5.05
N PRO A 151 -7.09 6.01 -5.03
CA PRO A 151 -8.47 5.68 -4.69
C PRO A 151 -8.91 6.20 -3.32
N LEU A 152 -8.03 6.23 -2.31
CA LEU A 152 -8.37 6.83 -1.01
C LEU A 152 -8.68 8.33 -1.11
N ALA A 153 -7.91 9.08 -1.89
CA ALA A 153 -8.18 10.51 -2.12
C ALA A 153 -9.52 10.71 -2.84
N MET A 154 -9.88 9.85 -3.78
CA MET A 154 -11.18 9.88 -4.45
C MET A 154 -12.32 9.57 -3.48
N THR A 155 -12.15 8.55 -2.62
CA THR A 155 -13.11 8.16 -1.59
C THR A 155 -13.31 9.29 -0.56
N ASP A 156 -12.23 9.91 -0.08
CA ASP A 156 -12.29 11.04 0.84
C ASP A 156 -12.98 12.26 0.18
N GLY A 157 -12.66 12.55 -1.08
CA GLY A 157 -13.33 13.61 -1.84
C GLY A 157 -14.83 13.38 -1.99
N ALA A 158 -15.24 12.15 -2.32
CA ALA A 158 -16.64 11.76 -2.40
C ALA A 158 -17.35 11.86 -1.05
N ALA A 159 -16.72 11.37 0.02
CA ALA A 159 -17.25 11.47 1.38
C ALA A 159 -17.43 12.94 1.81
N ARG A 160 -16.46 13.79 1.50
CA ARG A 160 -16.55 15.23 1.81
C ARG A 160 -17.63 15.92 1.02
N LEU A 161 -17.78 15.62 -0.27
CA LEU A 161 -18.83 16.16 -1.09
C LEU A 161 -20.22 15.81 -0.54
N ILE A 162 -20.44 14.53 -0.19
CA ILE A 162 -21.70 14.05 0.38
C ILE A 162 -21.95 14.69 1.75
N GLU A 163 -20.95 14.76 2.62
CA GLU A 163 -21.08 15.39 3.93
C GLU A 163 -21.58 16.85 3.82
N CYS A 164 -21.02 17.61 2.85
CA CYS A 164 -21.33 19.04 2.72
C CYS A 164 -22.58 19.33 1.89
N HIS A 165 -22.85 18.54 0.87
CA HIS A 165 -23.82 18.86 -0.18
C HIS A 165 -24.79 17.72 -0.50
N GLY A 166 -24.58 16.52 0.04
CA GLY A 166 -25.51 15.41 -0.15
C GLY A 166 -26.83 15.63 0.53
N ASP A 167 -27.89 15.08 -0.04
CA ASP A 167 -29.18 14.99 0.63
C ASP A 167 -29.14 13.92 1.75
N GLU A 168 -30.21 13.82 2.52
CA GLU A 168 -30.27 12.93 3.68
C GLU A 168 -30.22 11.44 3.29
N ASP A 169 -30.70 11.07 2.09
CA ASP A 169 -30.60 9.70 1.58
C ASP A 169 -29.15 9.34 1.30
N LEU A 170 -28.41 10.18 0.59
CA LEU A 170 -26.97 9.98 0.34
C LEU A 170 -26.15 9.94 1.61
N LYS A 171 -26.42 10.84 2.55
CA LYS A 171 -25.72 10.87 3.85
C LYS A 171 -25.97 9.62 4.66
N THR A 172 -27.17 9.09 4.64
CA THR A 172 -27.54 7.90 5.43
C THR A 172 -27.06 6.62 4.78
N ARG A 173 -27.14 6.51 3.45
CA ARG A 173 -26.93 5.28 2.72
C ARG A 173 -25.49 5.11 2.22
N VAL A 174 -24.84 6.18 1.80
CA VAL A 174 -23.54 6.10 1.12
C VAL A 174 -22.38 6.51 2.02
N LEU A 175 -22.52 7.63 2.77
CA LEU A 175 -21.43 8.16 3.58
C LEU A 175 -20.87 7.14 4.59
N PRO A 176 -21.67 6.35 5.32
CA PRO A 176 -21.13 5.37 6.28
C PRO A 176 -20.23 4.31 5.64
N ARG A 177 -20.47 3.98 4.37
CA ARG A 177 -19.63 3.01 3.62
C ARG A 177 -18.30 3.64 3.23
N LEU A 178 -18.28 4.87 2.73
CA LEU A 178 -17.07 5.59 2.33
C LEU A 178 -16.12 5.85 3.51
N ILE A 179 -16.64 5.90 4.73
CA ILE A 179 -15.86 6.13 5.96
C ILE A 179 -15.81 4.89 6.86
N SER A 180 -16.06 3.69 6.31
CA SER A 180 -16.04 2.46 7.08
C SER A 180 -14.61 2.10 7.49
N ARG A 181 -14.48 1.50 8.70
CA ARG A 181 -13.27 0.79 9.13
C ARG A 181 -13.36 -0.72 8.92
N ASP A 182 -14.52 -1.20 8.51
CA ASP A 182 -14.73 -2.60 8.16
C ASP A 182 -14.43 -2.79 6.67
N PRO A 183 -13.40 -3.60 6.32
CA PRO A 183 -13.04 -3.86 4.92
C PRO A 183 -14.19 -4.41 4.06
N ALA A 184 -15.11 -5.17 4.68
CA ALA A 184 -16.26 -5.73 3.97
C ALA A 184 -17.30 -4.66 3.59
N SER A 185 -17.25 -3.49 4.21
CA SER A 185 -18.21 -2.40 4.02
C SER A 185 -17.61 -1.19 3.31
N PHE A 186 -16.27 -1.13 3.25
CA PHE A 186 -15.50 -0.02 2.67
C PHE A 186 -15.43 -0.07 1.14
#